data_caae6067db9743dd9815eb0aca05ae10
#
_entry.id   caae6067db9743dd9815eb0aca05ae10
#
_cell.length_a   1.000
_cell.length_b   1.000
_cell.length_c   1.000
_cell.angle_alpha   90.00
_cell.angle_beta   90.00
_cell.angle_gamma   90.00
#
_symmetry.space_group_name_H-M   'P 1'
#
loop_
_entity.id
_entity.type
_entity.pdbx_description
1 polymer ?
#
loop_
_entity_poly.entity_id
_entity_poly.type
_entity_poly.pdbx_seq_one_letter_code
_entity_poly.pdbx_strand_id
1 'polypeptide(L)'
;VALSLLLLGWLADLLNTVWLWWPDGVAAKVCMALVLLVEMLVGMQGVFKNYEAASRAMEMERELQSSRMRITLSQIQPHFLYNSLTVIQSLCGIDPAAAENAVNEFAEYLRGNMNSLTQEKPISFSRELDHTRHYLALEQLRFGDQLQVEYDLGPTGFQLPALSLQPLVENAIRHGVRAK
;
A
#
# COMPACT_ATOMS: atom_id res chain seq x y z
N VAL A 1 35.12 10.60 -9.46
CA VAL A 1 35.05 9.84 -10.72
C VAL A 1 36.16 10.26 -11.68
N ALA A 2 36.34 11.58 -12.01
CA ALA A 2 37.38 12.02 -12.94
C ALA A 2 38.81 11.74 -12.44
N LEU A 3 39.09 11.94 -11.14
CA LEU A 3 40.40 11.68 -10.54
C LEU A 3 40.75 10.17 -10.54
N SER A 4 39.77 9.31 -10.31
CA SER A 4 39.94 7.86 -10.37
C SER A 4 40.21 7.33 -11.77
N LEU A 5 39.60 7.94 -12.80
CA LEU A 5 39.85 7.60 -14.19
C LEU A 5 41.25 8.04 -14.64
N LEU A 6 41.73 9.21 -14.19
CA LEU A 6 43.09 9.71 -14.46
C LEU A 6 44.15 8.83 -13.78
N LEU A 7 43.90 8.39 -12.54
CA LEU A 7 44.81 7.48 -11.83
C LEU A 7 44.87 6.10 -12.51
N LEU A 8 43.74 5.59 -13.01
CA LEU A 8 43.68 4.33 -13.77
C LEU A 8 44.42 4.46 -15.12
N GLY A 9 44.29 5.59 -15.80
CA GLY A 9 45.02 5.85 -17.04
C GLY A 9 46.54 5.90 -16.82
N TRP A 10 46.99 6.59 -15.77
CA TRP A 10 48.40 6.70 -15.40
C TRP A 10 48.98 5.34 -14.96
N LEU A 11 48.21 4.55 -14.22
CA LEU A 11 48.58 3.18 -13.84
C LEU A 11 48.68 2.27 -15.06
N ALA A 12 47.77 2.39 -16.03
CA ALA A 12 47.80 1.64 -17.27
C ALA A 12 49.03 1.98 -18.15
N ASP A 13 49.43 3.26 -18.24
CA ASP A 13 50.65 3.69 -18.94
C ASP A 13 51.91 3.22 -18.23
N LEU A 14 51.97 3.27 -16.88
CA LEU A 14 53.07 2.75 -16.10
C LEU A 14 53.23 1.24 -16.30
N LEU A 15 52.13 0.50 -16.27
CA LEU A 15 52.11 -0.94 -16.52
C LEU A 15 52.54 -1.29 -17.92
N ASN A 16 52.15 -0.51 -18.93
CA ASN A 16 52.52 -0.70 -20.31
C ASN A 16 54.03 -0.47 -20.55
N THR A 17 54.63 0.55 -19.88
CA THR A 17 56.08 0.81 -19.95
C THR A 17 56.85 -0.29 -19.26
N VAL A 18 56.48 -0.80 -18.11
CA VAL A 18 57.12 -1.92 -17.41
C VAL A 18 56.98 -3.22 -18.22
N TRP A 19 55.85 -3.46 -18.89
CA TRP A 19 55.56 -4.60 -19.72
C TRP A 19 56.49 -4.66 -20.95
N LEU A 20 56.78 -3.51 -21.59
CA LEU A 20 57.64 -3.44 -22.77
C LEU A 20 59.13 -3.59 -22.45
N TRP A 21 59.58 -3.18 -21.26
CA TRP A 21 61.01 -3.15 -20.91
C TRP A 21 61.55 -4.45 -20.29
N TRP A 22 60.70 -5.45 -20.00
CA TRP A 22 61.13 -6.69 -19.35
C TRP A 22 60.82 -7.90 -20.25
N PRO A 23 61.72 -8.26 -21.16
CA PRO A 23 61.51 -9.35 -22.14
C PRO A 23 61.41 -10.76 -21.47
N ASP A 24 62.06 -10.94 -20.32
CA ASP A 24 62.12 -12.26 -19.64
C ASP A 24 61.13 -12.44 -18.48
N GLY A 25 60.25 -11.47 -18.28
CA GLY A 25 59.37 -11.39 -17.11
C GLY A 25 58.04 -12.19 -17.22
N VAL A 26 58.06 -13.42 -17.71
CA VAL A 26 56.83 -14.27 -17.77
C VAL A 26 56.17 -14.40 -16.40
N ALA A 27 56.99 -14.57 -15.36
CA ALA A 27 56.47 -14.65 -14.00
C ALA A 27 55.78 -13.38 -13.52
N ALA A 28 56.29 -12.18 -13.85
CA ALA A 28 55.67 -10.91 -13.50
C ALA A 28 54.37 -10.70 -14.27
N LYS A 29 54.30 -11.09 -15.51
CA LYS A 29 53.09 -11.05 -16.34
C LYS A 29 52.01 -11.97 -15.82
N VAL A 30 52.35 -13.18 -15.40
CA VAL A 30 51.43 -14.14 -14.78
C VAL A 30 50.93 -13.62 -13.45
N CYS A 31 51.78 -13.06 -12.57
CA CYS A 31 51.39 -12.47 -11.31
C CYS A 31 50.42 -11.30 -11.49
N MET A 32 50.69 -10.41 -12.43
CA MET A 32 49.80 -9.28 -12.75
C MET A 32 48.46 -9.75 -13.28
N ALA A 33 48.41 -10.73 -14.16
CA ALA A 33 47.18 -11.32 -14.66
C ALA A 33 46.36 -11.97 -13.51
N LEU A 34 47.00 -12.62 -12.57
CA LEU A 34 46.36 -13.21 -11.38
C LEU A 34 45.79 -12.13 -10.45
N VAL A 35 46.51 -11.02 -10.22
CA VAL A 35 46.03 -9.90 -9.42
C VAL A 35 44.76 -9.27 -10.07
N LEU A 36 44.82 -9.00 -11.37
CA LEU A 36 43.67 -8.47 -12.10
C LEU A 36 42.48 -9.43 -12.08
N LEU A 37 42.73 -10.72 -12.18
CA LEU A 37 41.68 -11.74 -12.06
C LEU A 37 41.03 -11.72 -10.68
N VAL A 38 41.84 -11.63 -9.62
CA VAL A 38 41.33 -11.55 -8.25
C VAL A 38 40.51 -10.28 -8.03
N GLU A 39 40.99 -9.12 -8.48
CA GLU A 39 40.25 -7.86 -8.40
C GLU A 39 38.92 -7.91 -9.16
N MET A 40 38.93 -8.51 -10.35
CA MET A 40 37.72 -8.72 -11.15
C MET A 40 36.71 -9.63 -10.43
N LEU A 41 37.19 -10.73 -9.82
CA LEU A 41 36.32 -11.64 -9.04
C LEU A 41 35.75 -10.98 -7.80
N VAL A 42 36.55 -10.21 -7.06
CA VAL A 42 36.09 -9.44 -5.88
C VAL A 42 35.09 -8.36 -6.30
N GLY A 43 35.36 -7.63 -7.38
CA GLY A 43 34.43 -6.65 -7.95
C GLY A 43 33.10 -7.28 -8.35
N MET A 44 33.18 -8.45 -9.04
CA MET A 44 31.97 -9.18 -9.45
C MET A 44 31.14 -9.66 -8.25
N GLN A 45 31.78 -10.17 -7.20
CA GLN A 45 31.10 -10.53 -5.95
C GLN A 45 30.40 -9.33 -5.29
N GLY A 46 31.02 -8.15 -5.33
CA GLY A 46 30.41 -6.91 -4.84
C GLY A 46 29.15 -6.53 -5.60
N VAL A 47 29.22 -6.63 -6.93
CA VAL A 47 28.06 -6.36 -7.80
C VAL A 47 26.93 -7.35 -7.55
N PHE A 48 27.24 -8.66 -7.44
CA PHE A 48 26.22 -9.67 -7.13
C PHE A 48 25.56 -9.45 -5.78
N LYS A 49 26.32 -9.15 -4.72
CA LYS A 49 25.78 -8.84 -3.40
C LYS A 49 24.85 -7.62 -3.41
N ASN A 50 25.23 -6.57 -4.13
CA ASN A 50 24.40 -5.37 -4.29
C ASN A 50 23.13 -5.67 -5.08
N TYR A 51 23.21 -6.48 -6.13
CA TYR A 51 22.05 -6.92 -6.90
C TYR A 51 21.08 -7.75 -6.07
N GLU A 52 21.59 -8.72 -5.29
CA GLU A 52 20.76 -9.51 -4.38
C GLU A 52 20.11 -8.64 -3.29
N ALA A 53 20.84 -7.68 -2.73
CA ALA A 53 20.30 -6.76 -1.73
C ALA A 53 19.17 -5.89 -2.32
N ALA A 54 19.35 -5.36 -3.53
CA ALA A 54 18.34 -4.58 -4.23
C ALA A 54 17.10 -5.43 -4.58
N SER A 55 17.32 -6.67 -5.03
CA SER A 55 16.23 -7.62 -5.33
C SER A 55 15.41 -7.94 -4.10
N ARG A 56 16.05 -8.24 -2.96
CA ARG A 56 15.37 -8.50 -1.67
C ARG A 56 14.59 -7.27 -1.17
N ALA A 57 15.15 -6.07 -1.34
CA ALA A 57 14.46 -4.84 -0.97
C ALA A 57 13.17 -4.63 -1.77
N MET A 58 13.21 -4.85 -3.09
CA MET A 58 12.03 -4.79 -3.96
C MET A 58 10.98 -5.85 -3.61
N GLU A 59 11.41 -7.05 -3.25
CA GLU A 59 10.52 -8.13 -2.86
C GLU A 59 9.81 -7.82 -1.53
N MET A 60 10.55 -7.34 -0.54
CA MET A 60 9.97 -6.86 0.73
C MET A 60 8.97 -5.71 0.52
N GLU A 61 9.28 -4.77 -0.35
CA GLU A 61 8.36 -3.66 -0.66
C GLU A 61 7.06 -4.16 -1.30
N ARG A 62 7.14 -5.11 -2.23
CA ARG A 62 5.96 -5.77 -2.83
C ARG A 62 5.13 -6.54 -1.79
N GLU A 63 5.78 -7.27 -0.90
CA GLU A 63 5.09 -7.98 0.19
C GLU A 63 4.39 -7.01 1.14
N LEU A 64 5.05 -5.89 1.46
CA LEU A 64 4.48 -4.85 2.31
C LEU A 64 3.26 -4.18 1.65
N GLN A 65 3.33 -3.88 0.36
CA GLN A 65 2.21 -3.35 -0.41
C GLN A 65 1.05 -4.36 -0.48
N SER A 66 1.34 -5.62 -0.75
CA SER A 66 0.31 -6.67 -0.81
C SER A 66 -0.33 -6.94 0.54
N SER A 67 0.43 -6.85 1.64
CA SER A 67 -0.07 -6.97 3.00
C SER A 67 -0.96 -5.78 3.37
N ARG A 68 -0.55 -4.55 3.05
CA ARG A 68 -1.37 -3.34 3.22
C ARG A 68 -2.70 -3.47 2.45
N MET A 69 -2.66 -3.92 1.21
CA MET A 69 -3.87 -4.12 0.41
C MET A 69 -4.79 -5.19 1.00
N ARG A 70 -4.26 -6.28 1.56
CA ARG A 70 -5.06 -7.31 2.25
C ARG A 70 -5.71 -6.78 3.52
N ILE A 71 -5.00 -6.00 4.33
CA ILE A 71 -5.55 -5.35 5.53
C ILE A 71 -6.67 -4.39 5.11
N THR A 72 -6.46 -3.61 4.07
CA THR A 72 -7.41 -2.70 3.46
C THR A 72 -8.71 -3.43 3.07
N LEU A 73 -8.60 -4.51 2.30
CA LEU A 73 -9.76 -5.29 1.86
C LEU A 73 -10.45 -6.01 3.02
N SER A 74 -9.72 -6.37 4.08
CA SER A 74 -10.31 -7.00 5.27
C SER A 74 -11.10 -6.01 6.14
N GLN A 75 -10.82 -4.72 6.06
CA GLN A 75 -11.58 -3.67 6.75
C GLN A 75 -12.94 -3.40 6.10
N ILE A 76 -13.08 -3.68 4.79
CA ILE A 76 -14.40 -3.69 4.16
C ILE A 76 -15.06 -5.01 4.56
N GLN A 77 -16.08 -4.96 5.39
CA GLN A 77 -16.79 -6.16 5.86
C GLN A 77 -17.44 -6.90 4.67
N PRO A 78 -16.98 -8.09 4.28
CA PRO A 78 -17.55 -8.80 3.10
C PRO A 78 -19.04 -9.05 3.26
N HIS A 79 -19.47 -9.35 4.47
CA HIS A 79 -20.88 -9.59 4.78
C HIS A 79 -21.76 -8.35 4.57
N PHE A 80 -21.26 -7.14 4.89
CA PHE A 80 -21.97 -5.90 4.59
C PHE A 80 -22.12 -5.70 3.09
N LEU A 81 -21.06 -5.93 2.31
CA LEU A 81 -21.12 -5.81 0.85
C LEU A 81 -22.19 -6.74 0.24
N TYR A 82 -22.19 -8.03 0.62
CA TYR A 82 -23.19 -8.98 0.12
C TYR A 82 -24.59 -8.58 0.49
N ASN A 83 -24.83 -8.13 1.72
CA ASN A 83 -26.13 -7.71 2.18
C ASN A 83 -26.62 -6.46 1.44
N SER A 84 -25.77 -5.45 1.28
CA SER A 84 -26.12 -4.23 0.55
C SER A 84 -26.47 -4.52 -0.90
N LEU A 85 -25.68 -5.38 -1.58
CA LEU A 85 -25.98 -5.79 -2.95
C LEU A 85 -27.29 -6.58 -3.05
N THR A 86 -27.59 -7.44 -2.06
CA THR A 86 -28.86 -8.19 -2.03
C THR A 86 -30.05 -7.26 -1.85
N VAL A 87 -29.95 -6.26 -0.98
CA VAL A 87 -31.01 -5.25 -0.79
C VAL A 87 -31.20 -4.44 -2.09
N ILE A 88 -30.13 -3.96 -2.69
CA ILE A 88 -30.18 -3.23 -3.98
C ILE A 88 -30.86 -4.08 -5.04
N GLN A 89 -30.49 -5.35 -5.17
CA GLN A 89 -31.09 -6.27 -6.12
C GLN A 89 -32.60 -6.43 -5.90
N SER A 90 -33.04 -6.58 -4.65
CA SER A 90 -34.46 -6.69 -4.34
C SER A 90 -35.24 -5.40 -4.67
N LEU A 91 -34.64 -4.24 -4.43
CA LEU A 91 -35.25 -2.94 -4.75
C LEU A 91 -35.38 -2.72 -6.26
N CYS A 92 -34.51 -3.22 -7.11
CA CYS A 92 -34.59 -3.06 -8.56
C CYS A 92 -35.96 -3.50 -9.16
N GLY A 93 -36.61 -4.50 -8.58
CA GLY A 93 -37.89 -4.99 -9.03
C GLY A 93 -39.12 -4.32 -8.36
N ILE A 94 -38.92 -3.65 -7.23
CA ILE A 94 -40.00 -3.12 -6.38
C ILE A 94 -40.06 -1.59 -6.48
N ASP A 95 -38.90 -0.94 -6.29
CA ASP A 95 -38.72 0.51 -6.29
C ASP A 95 -37.41 0.88 -6.96
N PRO A 96 -37.39 1.07 -8.29
CA PRO A 96 -36.18 1.41 -9.02
C PRO A 96 -35.53 2.73 -8.57
N ALA A 97 -36.28 3.70 -8.09
CA ALA A 97 -35.75 4.98 -7.60
C ALA A 97 -35.01 4.78 -6.26
N ALA A 98 -35.56 3.97 -5.36
CA ALA A 98 -34.88 3.58 -4.13
C ALA A 98 -33.63 2.73 -4.43
N ALA A 99 -33.65 1.86 -5.44
CA ALA A 99 -32.49 1.09 -5.88
C ALA A 99 -31.37 2.02 -6.38
N GLU A 100 -31.69 3.03 -7.21
CA GLU A 100 -30.71 4.00 -7.68
C GLU A 100 -30.07 4.78 -6.53
N ASN A 101 -30.86 5.24 -5.57
CA ASN A 101 -30.34 5.89 -4.37
C ASN A 101 -29.44 4.97 -3.56
N ALA A 102 -29.82 3.71 -3.38
CA ALA A 102 -29.02 2.72 -2.65
C ALA A 102 -27.68 2.43 -3.35
N VAL A 103 -27.64 2.41 -4.70
CA VAL A 103 -26.39 2.30 -5.48
C VAL A 103 -25.48 3.50 -5.23
N ASN A 104 -26.05 4.72 -5.21
CA ASN A 104 -25.28 5.94 -4.93
C ASN A 104 -24.70 5.92 -3.52
N GLU A 105 -25.50 5.58 -2.50
CA GLU A 105 -25.04 5.43 -1.11
C GLU A 105 -23.93 4.40 -0.99
N PHE A 106 -24.07 3.27 -1.68
CA PHE A 106 -23.06 2.19 -1.69
C PHE A 106 -21.76 2.64 -2.37
N ALA A 107 -21.84 3.37 -3.47
CA ALA A 107 -20.67 3.91 -4.16
C ALA A 107 -19.91 4.94 -3.30
N GLU A 108 -20.64 5.84 -2.60
CA GLU A 108 -20.03 6.83 -1.69
C GLU A 108 -19.40 6.14 -0.45
N TYR A 109 -20.06 5.13 0.10
CA TYR A 109 -19.50 4.32 1.18
C TYR A 109 -18.17 3.65 0.76
N LEU A 110 -18.13 3.00 -0.41
CA LEU A 110 -16.90 2.37 -0.91
C LEU A 110 -15.79 3.40 -1.16
N ARG A 111 -16.12 4.53 -1.76
CA ARG A 111 -15.20 5.63 -2.02
C ARG A 111 -14.61 6.18 -0.71
N GLY A 112 -15.46 6.37 0.31
CA GLY A 112 -15.06 6.81 1.64
C GLY A 112 -14.07 5.85 2.29
N ASN A 113 -14.36 4.54 2.27
CA ASN A 113 -13.44 3.51 2.78
C ASN A 113 -12.08 3.57 2.07
N MET A 114 -12.06 3.60 0.73
CA MET A 114 -10.81 3.65 -0.05
C MET A 114 -9.99 4.90 0.28
N ASN A 115 -10.62 6.06 0.39
CA ASN A 115 -9.95 7.31 0.74
C ASN A 115 -9.39 7.28 2.17
N SER A 116 -10.11 6.68 3.10
CA SER A 116 -9.71 6.59 4.51
C SER A 116 -8.46 5.73 4.72
N LEU A 117 -8.23 4.73 3.86
CA LEU A 117 -7.07 3.83 3.93
C LEU A 117 -5.74 4.49 3.55
N THR A 118 -5.81 5.54 2.73
CA THR A 118 -4.64 6.32 2.33
C THR A 118 -4.43 7.55 3.21
N GLN A 119 -5.34 7.78 4.17
CA GLN A 119 -5.37 8.97 5.00
C GLN A 119 -4.53 8.78 6.28
N GLU A 120 -3.32 9.34 6.30
CA GLU A 120 -2.44 9.29 7.48
C GLU A 120 -2.75 10.38 8.51
N LYS A 121 -3.41 11.47 8.09
CA LYS A 121 -3.72 12.62 8.95
C LYS A 121 -5.14 12.55 9.49
N PRO A 122 -5.40 13.06 10.68
CA PRO A 122 -6.76 13.20 11.19
C PRO A 122 -7.66 13.98 10.22
N ILE A 123 -8.91 13.57 10.12
CA ILE A 123 -9.95 14.20 9.30
C ILE A 123 -10.96 14.94 10.19
N SER A 124 -11.75 15.85 9.61
CA SER A 124 -12.82 16.52 10.33
C SER A 124 -13.90 15.51 10.75
N PHE A 125 -14.50 15.73 11.91
CA PHE A 125 -15.63 14.93 12.38
C PHE A 125 -16.78 14.91 11.36
N SER A 126 -17.06 16.04 10.70
CA SER A 126 -18.11 16.11 9.65
C SER A 126 -17.87 15.13 8.53
N ARG A 127 -16.61 14.97 8.07
CA ARG A 127 -16.28 14.01 7.00
C ARG A 127 -16.44 12.56 7.45
N GLU A 128 -16.08 12.26 8.68
CA GLU A 128 -16.26 10.92 9.26
C GLU A 128 -17.76 10.63 9.47
N LEU A 129 -18.54 11.63 9.89
CA LEU A 129 -19.98 11.51 10.04
C LEU A 129 -20.66 11.28 8.70
N ASP A 130 -20.30 12.03 7.65
CA ASP A 130 -20.86 11.83 6.31
C ASP A 130 -20.59 10.43 5.78
N HIS A 131 -19.36 9.92 5.97
CA HIS A 131 -19.04 8.54 5.64
C HIS A 131 -19.90 7.53 6.41
N THR A 132 -20.09 7.75 7.71
CA THR A 132 -20.94 6.89 8.57
C THR A 132 -22.41 6.97 8.17
N ARG A 133 -22.89 8.12 7.67
CA ARG A 133 -24.27 8.28 7.14
C ARG A 133 -24.54 7.38 5.94
N HIS A 134 -23.62 7.27 5.00
CA HIS A 134 -23.76 6.36 3.85
C HIS A 134 -23.87 4.89 4.31
N TYR A 135 -23.08 4.49 5.28
CA TYR A 135 -23.20 3.16 5.90
C TYR A 135 -24.57 2.96 6.56
N LEU A 136 -25.03 3.92 7.37
CA LEU A 136 -26.32 3.86 8.07
C LEU A 136 -27.50 3.83 7.12
N ALA A 137 -27.47 4.60 6.03
CA ALA A 137 -28.51 4.58 5.01
C ALA A 137 -28.72 3.19 4.41
N LEU A 138 -27.63 2.48 4.11
CA LEU A 138 -27.68 1.11 3.60
C LEU A 138 -28.19 0.10 4.65
N GLU A 139 -27.77 0.23 5.90
CA GLU A 139 -28.27 -0.64 6.99
C GLU A 139 -29.74 -0.36 7.32
N GLN A 140 -30.22 0.90 7.20
CA GLN A 140 -31.64 1.23 7.34
C GLN A 140 -32.50 0.58 6.23
N LEU A 141 -32.02 0.59 4.98
CA LEU A 141 -32.71 -0.13 3.89
C LEU A 141 -32.79 -1.63 4.17
N ARG A 142 -31.80 -2.18 4.83
CA ARG A 142 -31.72 -3.62 5.17
C ARG A 142 -32.63 -4.00 6.33
N PHE A 143 -32.61 -3.22 7.40
CA PHE A 143 -33.36 -3.53 8.63
C PHE A 143 -34.75 -2.91 8.68
N GLY A 144 -35.06 -1.98 7.78
CA GLY A 144 -36.34 -1.28 7.74
C GLY A 144 -36.65 -0.61 9.09
N ASP A 145 -37.86 -0.79 9.55
CA ASP A 145 -38.37 -0.19 10.81
C ASP A 145 -37.63 -0.64 12.08
N GLN A 146 -36.80 -1.69 12.00
CA GLN A 146 -36.02 -2.17 13.13
C GLN A 146 -34.81 -1.29 13.44
N LEU A 147 -34.37 -0.45 12.51
CA LEU A 147 -33.25 0.46 12.68
C LEU A 147 -33.70 1.91 12.46
N GLN A 148 -33.94 2.60 13.56
CA GLN A 148 -34.17 4.05 13.56
C GLN A 148 -32.88 4.77 13.95
N VAL A 149 -32.50 5.76 13.15
CA VAL A 149 -31.28 6.54 13.36
C VAL A 149 -31.67 7.97 13.66
N GLU A 150 -31.27 8.46 14.81
CA GLU A 150 -31.44 9.84 15.25
C GLU A 150 -30.09 10.51 15.46
N TYR A 151 -29.93 11.74 15.00
CA TYR A 151 -28.68 12.49 15.08
C TYR A 151 -28.83 13.63 16.08
N ASP A 152 -28.22 13.49 17.24
CA ASP A 152 -28.05 14.58 18.22
C ASP A 152 -26.57 14.98 18.24
N LEU A 153 -26.25 16.10 17.59
CA LEU A 153 -24.87 16.52 17.33
C LEU A 153 -24.55 17.80 18.14
N GLY A 154 -23.56 17.68 19.01
CA GLY A 154 -22.91 18.82 19.64
C GLY A 154 -21.92 19.55 18.72
N PRO A 155 -20.93 20.27 19.26
CA PRO A 155 -19.89 20.93 18.47
C PRO A 155 -19.10 19.94 17.61
N THR A 156 -19.03 20.16 16.30
CA THR A 156 -18.41 19.27 15.32
C THR A 156 -17.03 19.74 14.84
N GLY A 157 -16.50 20.82 15.44
CA GLY A 157 -15.26 21.49 15.00
C GLY A 157 -13.95 20.80 15.40
N PHE A 158 -13.92 19.47 15.58
CA PHE A 158 -12.74 18.71 15.94
C PHE A 158 -12.32 17.72 14.84
N GLN A 159 -11.12 17.17 14.99
CA GLN A 159 -10.56 16.17 14.08
C GLN A 159 -10.35 14.85 14.83
N LEU A 160 -10.45 13.73 14.10
CA LEU A 160 -10.22 12.37 14.60
C LEU A 160 -9.56 11.51 13.52
N PRO A 161 -8.93 10.39 13.88
CA PRO A 161 -8.44 9.44 12.91
C PRO A 161 -9.58 8.94 12.01
N ALA A 162 -9.29 8.73 10.73
CA ALA A 162 -10.27 8.16 9.80
C ALA A 162 -10.74 6.76 10.27
N LEU A 163 -11.98 6.42 9.96
CA LEU A 163 -12.64 5.17 10.38
C LEU A 163 -12.71 4.96 11.89
N SER A 164 -12.84 6.04 12.68
CA SER A 164 -13.03 5.97 14.14
C SER A 164 -14.49 5.82 14.56
N LEU A 165 -15.40 6.52 13.87
CA LEU A 165 -16.83 6.53 14.19
C LEU A 165 -17.54 5.29 13.67
N GLN A 166 -17.25 4.88 12.45
CA GLN A 166 -17.91 3.76 11.78
C GLN A 166 -17.86 2.46 12.60
N PRO A 167 -16.71 1.96 13.14
CA PRO A 167 -16.68 0.73 13.92
C PRO A 167 -17.55 0.78 15.20
N LEU A 168 -17.70 1.95 15.80
CA LEU A 168 -18.57 2.13 16.98
C LEU A 168 -20.04 1.95 16.59
N VAL A 169 -20.45 2.56 15.47
CA VAL A 169 -21.81 2.44 14.94
C VAL A 169 -22.10 1.01 14.48
N GLU A 170 -21.17 0.39 13.77
CA GLU A 170 -21.27 -1.02 13.36
C GLU A 170 -21.47 -1.95 14.57
N ASN A 171 -20.70 -1.72 15.62
CA ASN A 171 -20.80 -2.50 16.85
C ASN A 171 -22.16 -2.30 17.54
N ALA A 172 -22.66 -1.07 17.57
CA ALA A 172 -23.98 -0.74 18.13
C ALA A 172 -25.11 -1.44 17.35
N ILE A 173 -25.08 -1.43 16.01
CA ILE A 173 -26.07 -2.13 15.19
C ILE A 173 -25.98 -3.64 15.40
N ARG A 174 -24.78 -4.19 15.43
CA ARG A 174 -24.57 -5.65 15.62
C ARG A 174 -25.15 -6.15 16.93
N HIS A 175 -24.96 -5.41 18.01
CA HIS A 175 -25.43 -5.82 19.33
C HIS A 175 -26.83 -5.29 19.68
N GLY A 176 -27.27 -4.18 19.08
CA GLY A 176 -28.58 -3.60 19.35
C GLY A 176 -29.70 -4.17 18.51
N VAL A 177 -29.46 -4.40 17.22
CA VAL A 177 -30.50 -4.83 16.24
C VAL A 177 -30.44 -6.32 16.00
N ARG A 178 -29.26 -6.93 15.86
CA ARG A 178 -29.12 -8.36 15.55
C ARG A 178 -29.22 -9.29 16.75
N ALA A 179 -29.13 -8.78 17.97
CA ALA A 179 -29.19 -9.60 19.17
C ALA A 179 -30.64 -9.87 19.68
N LYS A 180 -31.63 -9.34 18.96
CA LYS A 180 -33.05 -9.62 19.16
C LYS A 180 -33.56 -10.58 18.09
#